data_51c3637f8aa8a949c675cabd73fa746a
#
_entry.id   51c3637f8aa8a949c675cabd73fa746a
#
_cell.length_a   1.000
_cell.length_b   1.000
_cell.length_c   1.000
_cell.angle_alpha   90.00
_cell.angle_beta   90.00
_cell.angle_gamma   90.00
#
_symmetry.space_group_name_H-M   'P 1'
#
loop_
_entity.id
_entity.type
_entity.pdbx_description
1 polymer ?
#
loop_
_entity_poly.entity_id
_entity_poly.type
_entity_poly.pdbx_seq_one_letter_code
_entity_poly.pdbx_strand_id
1 'polypeptide(L)'
;MSDDAPRTLIDLTKARRFDVGQLLKAIGLVAFLLFITAGPGIREAGEEMQPGLERTLVLAVGEPAGALGDVIPLHEVADEATAWLSTDDDLGGGGFSAVAAESGEPGAVQPVGPEAFDPAALGEQTRPLELKKLLVTGDSLAMPLDAELARRLADRGVDVVRDPHIGTGVSKDILLDWAKQATKHAESEQPDAVVMFIGANEGFPLKGADGKEVECCGPEWAALYATRVRTMMNTYRRDGQTRVYWLTVMTPRDGDRAEIARAVDQGIFAAAAPYRAHVRVLDMVPIFTPGFRYRASMPIDGEDTIVRESDGIHLNDRGSELAADAVMAALERDFGK
;
A
#
# COMPACT_ATOMS: atom_id res chain seq x y z
N MET A 1 15.11 -57.10 2.88
CA MET A 1 15.38 -56.14 3.96
C MET A 1 14.45 -54.98 3.71
N SER A 2 13.32 -54.98 4.44
CA SER A 2 12.22 -54.02 4.36
C SER A 2 12.55 -52.84 5.28
N ASP A 3 12.55 -51.68 4.72
CA ASP A 3 12.72 -50.41 5.45
C ASP A 3 11.31 -49.84 5.77
N ASP A 4 10.86 -50.13 6.98
CA ASP A 4 9.61 -49.56 7.54
C ASP A 4 9.94 -48.24 8.23
N ALA A 5 9.65 -47.12 7.55
CA ALA A 5 9.63 -45.83 8.18
C ALA A 5 8.35 -45.68 9.03
N PRO A 6 8.42 -45.24 10.29
CA PRO A 6 7.24 -45.06 11.12
C PRO A 6 6.39 -43.90 10.65
N ARG A 7 5.17 -44.20 10.14
CA ARG A 7 4.12 -43.21 9.97
C ARG A 7 3.64 -42.75 11.35
N THR A 8 4.00 -41.56 11.76
CA THR A 8 3.41 -40.87 12.92
C THR A 8 1.96 -40.60 12.63
N LEU A 9 1.07 -41.48 13.02
CA LEU A 9 -0.36 -41.20 13.08
C LEU A 9 -0.56 -40.16 14.17
N ILE A 10 -1.04 -38.97 13.76
CA ILE A 10 -1.52 -37.95 14.69
C ILE A 10 -2.72 -38.57 15.44
N ASP A 11 -2.52 -38.83 16.71
CA ASP A 11 -3.55 -39.39 17.59
C ASP A 11 -4.63 -38.35 17.86
N LEU A 12 -5.66 -38.34 17.03
CA LEU A 12 -6.82 -37.46 17.15
C LEU A 12 -7.67 -37.71 18.41
N THR A 13 -7.35 -38.76 19.18
CA THR A 13 -8.06 -39.05 20.44
C THR A 13 -7.60 -38.17 21.60
N LYS A 14 -6.49 -37.45 21.46
CA LYS A 14 -5.99 -36.43 22.41
C LYS A 14 -6.46 -35.02 22.17
N ALA A 15 -7.40 -34.80 21.26
CA ALA A 15 -8.02 -33.48 21.11
C ALA A 15 -8.64 -33.09 22.46
N ARG A 16 -8.05 -32.06 23.12
CA ARG A 16 -8.62 -31.44 24.33
C ARG A 16 -10.03 -31.05 24.00
N ARG A 17 -11.02 -31.72 24.58
CA ARG A 17 -12.41 -31.27 24.53
C ARG A 17 -12.48 -30.02 25.37
N PHE A 18 -12.65 -28.86 24.72
CA PHE A 18 -12.94 -27.63 25.44
C PHE A 18 -14.31 -27.78 26.10
N ASP A 19 -14.37 -27.51 27.39
CA ASP A 19 -15.64 -27.38 28.08
C ASP A 19 -16.43 -26.22 27.50
N VAL A 20 -17.74 -26.37 27.39
CA VAL A 20 -18.66 -25.33 26.84
C VAL A 20 -18.44 -24.00 27.59
N GLY A 21 -18.19 -24.06 28.90
CA GLY A 21 -17.87 -22.87 29.68
C GLY A 21 -16.55 -22.17 29.28
N GLN A 22 -15.53 -22.94 28.89
CA GLN A 22 -14.27 -22.38 28.37
C GLN A 22 -14.47 -21.75 26.99
N LEU A 23 -15.26 -22.38 26.14
CA LEU A 23 -15.59 -21.85 24.82
C LEU A 23 -16.37 -20.54 24.93
N LEU A 24 -17.38 -20.49 25.80
CA LEU A 24 -18.14 -19.26 26.02
C LEU A 24 -17.29 -18.14 26.61
N LYS A 25 -16.34 -18.43 27.50
CA LYS A 25 -15.39 -17.44 28.00
C LYS A 25 -14.46 -16.94 26.90
N ALA A 26 -13.97 -17.81 26.03
CA ALA A 26 -13.13 -17.42 24.90
C ALA A 26 -13.90 -16.54 23.90
N ILE A 27 -15.14 -16.92 23.57
CA ILE A 27 -16.01 -16.10 22.71
C ILE A 27 -16.29 -14.74 23.37
N GLY A 28 -16.62 -14.73 24.66
CA GLY A 28 -16.84 -13.49 25.40
C GLY A 28 -15.60 -12.58 25.42
N LEU A 29 -14.42 -13.15 25.59
CA LEU A 29 -13.16 -12.39 25.56
C LEU A 29 -12.89 -11.81 24.15
N VAL A 30 -13.06 -12.61 23.10
CA VAL A 30 -12.89 -12.15 21.72
C VAL A 30 -13.90 -11.05 21.40
N ALA A 31 -15.18 -11.23 21.77
CA ALA A 31 -16.21 -10.23 21.57
C ALA A 31 -15.90 -8.92 22.33
N PHE A 32 -15.38 -9.03 23.53
CA PHE A 32 -14.97 -7.87 24.34
C PHE A 32 -13.76 -7.14 23.73
N LEU A 33 -12.76 -7.88 23.25
CA LEU A 33 -11.63 -7.27 22.56
C LEU A 33 -12.06 -6.58 21.26
N LEU A 34 -12.91 -7.23 20.46
CA LEU A 34 -13.48 -6.62 19.26
C LEU A 34 -14.32 -5.38 19.57
N PHE A 35 -15.07 -5.39 20.67
CA PHE A 35 -15.85 -4.23 21.13
C PHE A 35 -14.95 -3.03 21.45
N ILE A 36 -13.83 -3.26 22.13
CA ILE A 36 -12.87 -2.18 22.47
C ILE A 36 -12.14 -1.70 21.20
N THR A 37 -11.63 -2.61 20.38
CA THR A 37 -10.85 -2.25 19.17
C THR A 37 -11.70 -1.58 18.10
N ALA A 38 -12.96 -1.97 17.95
CA ALA A 38 -13.88 -1.37 16.98
C ALA A 38 -14.60 -0.12 17.52
N GLY A 39 -14.52 0.15 18.84
CA GLY A 39 -15.25 1.21 19.51
C GLY A 39 -15.03 2.61 18.90
N PRO A 40 -13.79 3.07 18.69
CA PRO A 40 -13.54 4.35 18.04
C PRO A 40 -14.19 4.46 16.66
N GLY A 41 -14.06 3.45 15.81
CA GLY A 41 -14.68 3.44 14.49
C GLY A 41 -16.20 3.38 14.51
N ILE A 42 -16.81 2.68 15.49
CA ILE A 42 -18.28 2.66 15.67
C ILE A 42 -18.78 4.02 16.11
N ARG A 43 -18.06 4.70 17.01
CA ARG A 43 -18.39 6.07 17.46
C ARG A 43 -18.34 7.04 16.29
N GLU A 44 -17.25 7.06 15.54
CA GLU A 44 -17.06 7.90 14.35
C GLU A 44 -18.14 7.65 13.29
N ALA A 45 -18.43 6.39 12.97
CA ALA A 45 -19.52 6.05 12.07
C ALA A 45 -20.87 6.56 12.55
N GLY A 46 -21.15 6.49 13.87
CA GLY A 46 -22.37 7.02 14.47
C GLY A 46 -22.45 8.54 14.41
N GLU A 47 -21.34 9.25 14.60
CA GLU A 47 -21.28 10.71 14.50
C GLU A 47 -21.58 11.23 13.10
N GLU A 48 -21.15 10.50 12.07
CA GLU A 48 -21.38 10.80 10.65
C GLU A 48 -22.80 10.48 10.16
N MET A 49 -23.57 9.68 10.89
CA MET A 49 -24.94 9.33 10.51
C MET A 49 -25.89 10.51 10.65
N GLN A 50 -26.92 10.58 9.78
CA GLN A 50 -27.99 11.55 9.90
C GLN A 50 -28.78 11.36 11.22
N PRO A 51 -29.27 12.44 11.86
CA PRO A 51 -30.06 12.33 13.09
C PRO A 51 -31.25 11.39 12.94
N GLY A 52 -31.30 10.35 13.78
CA GLY A 52 -32.37 9.33 13.75
C GLY A 52 -32.14 8.24 14.81
N LEU A 53 -33.06 7.28 14.87
CA LEU A 53 -32.99 6.15 15.79
C LEU A 53 -31.74 5.29 15.57
N GLU A 54 -31.34 5.11 14.33
CA GLU A 54 -30.16 4.34 13.95
C GLU A 54 -28.88 4.96 14.50
N ARG A 55 -28.70 6.27 14.32
CA ARG A 55 -27.59 7.04 14.92
C ARG A 55 -27.55 6.88 16.43
N THR A 56 -28.72 7.01 17.08
CA THR A 56 -28.78 6.90 18.54
C THR A 56 -28.36 5.52 19.04
N LEU A 57 -28.72 4.46 18.32
CA LEU A 57 -28.33 3.09 18.66
C LEU A 57 -26.83 2.85 18.41
N VAL A 58 -26.29 3.34 17.32
CA VAL A 58 -24.86 3.21 16.99
C VAL A 58 -24.01 3.97 18.00
N LEU A 59 -24.37 5.21 18.35
CA LEU A 59 -23.67 6.01 19.36
C LEU A 59 -23.82 5.43 20.77
N ALA A 60 -24.96 4.87 21.13
CA ALA A 60 -25.14 4.20 22.43
C ALA A 60 -24.17 3.03 22.65
N VAL A 61 -23.70 2.41 21.57
CA VAL A 61 -22.67 1.36 21.59
C VAL A 61 -21.27 1.93 21.39
N GLY A 62 -21.13 2.85 20.47
CA GLY A 62 -19.84 3.43 20.05
C GLY A 62 -19.22 4.35 21.09
N GLU A 63 -19.99 5.18 21.79
CA GLU A 63 -19.46 6.09 22.82
C GLU A 63 -18.76 5.36 23.98
N PRO A 64 -19.38 4.36 24.64
CA PRO A 64 -18.69 3.65 25.72
C PRO A 64 -17.55 2.77 25.22
N ALA A 65 -17.66 2.18 24.03
CA ALA A 65 -16.61 1.38 23.44
C ALA A 65 -15.41 2.24 23.00
N GLY A 66 -15.67 3.41 22.41
CA GLY A 66 -14.65 4.37 22.01
C GLY A 66 -13.91 4.94 23.22
N ALA A 67 -14.62 5.32 24.28
CA ALA A 67 -14.01 5.82 25.52
C ALA A 67 -13.09 4.79 26.19
N LEU A 68 -13.40 3.49 26.10
CA LEU A 68 -12.52 2.42 26.56
C LEU A 68 -11.31 2.23 25.66
N GLY A 69 -11.50 2.35 24.34
CA GLY A 69 -10.42 2.29 23.36
C GLY A 69 -9.40 3.42 23.49
N ASP A 70 -9.87 4.63 23.83
CA ASP A 70 -9.02 5.81 24.04
C ASP A 70 -8.13 5.71 25.30
N VAL A 71 -8.52 4.89 26.29
CA VAL A 71 -7.78 4.72 27.58
C VAL A 71 -6.72 3.60 27.49
N ILE A 72 -6.93 2.62 26.62
CA ILE A 72 -6.02 1.48 26.47
C ILE A 72 -5.08 1.77 25.31
N PRO A 73 -3.74 1.82 25.51
CA PRO A 73 -2.78 2.08 24.41
C PRO A 73 -2.68 0.85 23.51
N LEU A 74 -3.77 0.51 22.84
CA LEU A 74 -3.86 -0.65 21.95
C LEU A 74 -2.93 -0.51 20.74
N HIS A 75 -2.53 0.72 20.37
CA HIS A 75 -1.55 0.97 19.32
C HIS A 75 -0.19 0.37 19.67
N GLU A 76 0.31 0.51 20.90
CA GLU A 76 1.59 -0.09 21.31
C GLU A 76 1.54 -1.63 21.25
N VAL A 77 0.43 -2.22 21.71
CA VAL A 77 0.23 -3.68 21.65
C VAL A 77 0.03 -4.16 20.21
N ALA A 78 -0.65 -3.36 19.38
CA ALA A 78 -0.83 -3.67 17.97
C ALA A 78 0.50 -3.57 17.20
N ASP A 79 1.33 -2.58 17.50
CA ASP A 79 2.63 -2.39 16.88
C ASP A 79 3.59 -3.53 17.24
N GLU A 80 3.60 -3.97 18.50
CA GLU A 80 4.42 -5.11 18.94
C GLU A 80 3.94 -6.44 18.33
N ALA A 81 2.62 -6.65 18.27
CA ALA A 81 2.03 -7.81 17.59
C ALA A 81 2.26 -7.77 16.06
N THR A 82 2.26 -6.58 15.48
CA THR A 82 2.48 -6.36 14.06
C THR A 82 3.94 -6.58 13.69
N ALA A 83 4.87 -6.13 14.53
CA ALA A 83 6.31 -6.40 14.37
C ALA A 83 6.61 -7.92 14.39
N TRP A 84 5.90 -8.68 15.24
CA TRP A 84 6.02 -10.14 15.27
C TRP A 84 5.49 -10.82 13.99
N LEU A 85 4.59 -10.17 13.25
CA LEU A 85 4.05 -10.64 11.96
C LEU A 85 4.84 -10.11 10.76
N SER A 86 5.90 -9.32 10.99
CA SER A 86 6.73 -8.80 9.91
C SER A 86 7.36 -9.94 9.10
N THR A 87 7.34 -9.80 7.79
CA THR A 87 8.00 -10.71 6.85
C THR A 87 9.43 -10.27 6.50
N ASP A 88 9.93 -9.24 7.17
CA ASP A 88 11.23 -8.63 6.87
C ASP A 88 12.42 -9.58 7.05
N ASP A 89 12.34 -10.53 7.97
CA ASP A 89 13.41 -11.51 8.21
C ASP A 89 13.70 -12.36 6.97
N ASP A 90 12.70 -12.58 6.12
CA ASP A 90 12.84 -13.33 4.87
C ASP A 90 13.41 -12.48 3.72
N LEU A 91 13.50 -11.15 3.88
CA LEU A 91 13.93 -10.23 2.83
C LEU A 91 15.45 -9.94 2.83
N GLY A 92 16.19 -10.43 3.81
CA GLY A 92 17.63 -10.22 3.91
C GLY A 92 18.03 -8.84 4.48
N GLY A 93 19.30 -8.48 4.35
CA GLY A 93 19.84 -7.21 4.83
C GLY A 93 19.53 -6.05 3.90
N GLY A 94 19.74 -4.80 4.37
CA GLY A 94 19.51 -3.58 3.60
C GLY A 94 18.21 -2.85 3.96
N GLY A 95 17.52 -2.34 2.97
CA GLY A 95 16.26 -1.60 3.16
C GLY A 95 16.46 -0.10 3.40
N PHE A 96 15.44 0.57 3.89
CA PHE A 96 15.48 2.01 4.13
C PHE A 96 16.56 2.44 5.15
N SER A 97 16.83 1.60 6.14
CA SER A 97 17.87 1.87 7.15
C SER A 97 19.28 1.84 6.56
N ALA A 98 19.57 0.97 5.58
CA ALA A 98 20.85 0.89 4.91
C ALA A 98 21.11 2.12 4.03
N VAL A 99 20.10 2.60 3.33
CA VAL A 99 20.18 3.81 2.49
C VAL A 99 20.54 5.05 3.32
N ALA A 100 19.97 5.17 4.52
CA ALA A 100 20.31 6.24 5.45
C ALA A 100 21.78 6.17 5.93
N ALA A 101 22.34 4.96 6.09
CA ALA A 101 23.71 4.76 6.51
C ALA A 101 24.74 5.06 5.39
N GLU A 102 24.41 4.77 4.13
CA GLU A 102 25.27 5.01 2.97
C GLU A 102 25.39 6.50 2.60
N SER A 103 24.35 7.29 2.84
CA SER A 103 24.34 8.72 2.51
C SER A 103 25.18 9.59 3.45
N GLY A 104 25.67 9.06 4.57
CA GLY A 104 26.52 9.78 5.54
C GLY A 104 25.83 10.90 6.30
N GLU A 105 24.66 11.33 5.86
CA GLU A 105 23.77 12.25 6.55
C GLU A 105 22.40 11.56 6.69
N PRO A 106 22.05 11.08 7.88
CA PRO A 106 20.78 10.41 8.08
C PRO A 106 19.62 11.34 7.69
N GLY A 107 18.85 10.94 6.69
CA GLY A 107 17.57 11.56 6.35
C GLY A 107 17.59 12.88 5.58
N ALA A 108 18.75 13.44 5.21
CA ALA A 108 18.78 14.61 4.34
C ALA A 108 18.35 14.21 2.92
N VAL A 109 17.14 14.61 2.53
CA VAL A 109 16.76 14.61 1.11
C VAL A 109 17.64 15.65 0.43
N GLN A 110 18.60 15.19 -0.36
CA GLN A 110 19.33 16.11 -1.21
C GLN A 110 18.35 16.81 -2.15
N PRO A 111 18.35 18.14 -2.25
CA PRO A 111 17.56 18.83 -3.24
C PRO A 111 17.87 18.22 -4.61
N VAL A 112 16.82 17.94 -5.39
CA VAL A 112 16.98 17.47 -6.76
C VAL A 112 17.62 18.60 -7.54
N GLY A 113 18.92 18.49 -7.81
CA GLY A 113 19.64 19.48 -8.59
C GLY A 113 19.26 19.43 -10.07
N PRO A 114 19.64 20.45 -10.87
CA PRO A 114 19.36 20.49 -12.31
C PRO A 114 19.88 19.26 -13.06
N GLU A 115 20.98 18.68 -12.62
CA GLU A 115 21.58 17.45 -13.16
C GLU A 115 20.67 16.24 -13.08
N ALA A 116 19.77 16.19 -12.11
CA ALA A 116 18.79 15.12 -11.98
C ALA A 116 17.70 15.17 -13.08
N PHE A 117 17.65 16.26 -13.82
CA PHE A 117 16.74 16.44 -14.96
C PHE A 117 17.46 16.27 -16.30
N ASP A 118 18.77 16.03 -16.30
CA ASP A 118 19.53 15.72 -17.51
C ASP A 118 19.31 14.24 -17.89
N PRO A 119 18.64 13.96 -19.02
CA PRO A 119 18.46 12.59 -19.49
C PRO A 119 19.76 11.83 -19.69
N ALA A 120 20.84 12.52 -20.09
CA ALA A 120 22.15 11.91 -20.31
C ALA A 120 22.80 11.42 -19.00
N ALA A 121 22.56 12.12 -17.89
CA ALA A 121 23.04 11.71 -16.56
C ALA A 121 22.33 10.46 -16.03
N LEU A 122 21.14 10.13 -16.57
CA LEU A 122 20.33 8.99 -16.17
C LEU A 122 20.60 7.73 -17.02
N GLY A 123 21.56 7.78 -17.96
CA GLY A 123 21.93 6.64 -18.79
C GLY A 123 20.77 6.16 -19.65
N GLU A 124 20.31 6.97 -20.59
CA GLU A 124 19.25 6.57 -21.53
C GLU A 124 19.62 5.30 -22.29
N GLN A 125 18.99 4.21 -21.94
CA GLN A 125 18.93 3.02 -22.78
C GLN A 125 17.61 3.06 -23.57
N THR A 126 17.67 3.57 -24.77
CA THR A 126 16.57 3.52 -25.74
C THR A 126 16.52 2.15 -26.43
N ARG A 127 16.37 1.07 -25.69
CA ARG A 127 16.05 -0.22 -26.31
C ARG A 127 14.55 -0.26 -26.57
N PRO A 128 14.10 -0.74 -27.75
CA PRO A 128 12.72 -1.16 -27.87
C PRO A 128 12.48 -2.24 -26.82
N LEU A 129 11.61 -1.93 -25.86
CA LEU A 129 11.27 -2.82 -24.78
C LEU A 129 10.17 -3.77 -25.28
N GLU A 130 10.34 -5.05 -25.04
CA GLU A 130 9.29 -6.04 -25.20
C GLU A 130 8.70 -6.33 -23.83
N LEU A 131 7.40 -6.28 -23.67
CA LEU A 131 6.73 -6.61 -22.43
C LEU A 131 6.48 -8.11 -22.36
N LYS A 132 7.28 -8.83 -21.59
CA LYS A 132 7.13 -10.28 -21.34
C LYS A 132 6.70 -10.56 -19.91
N LYS A 133 7.18 -9.75 -18.95
CA LYS A 133 6.85 -9.89 -17.53
C LYS A 133 6.45 -8.55 -16.95
N LEU A 134 5.25 -8.51 -16.36
CA LEU A 134 4.71 -7.39 -15.60
C LEU A 134 4.62 -7.79 -14.14
N LEU A 135 5.21 -7.00 -13.25
CA LEU A 135 4.95 -7.08 -11.81
C LEU A 135 3.89 -6.06 -11.42
N VAL A 136 2.83 -6.50 -10.74
CA VAL A 136 1.81 -5.62 -10.13
C VAL A 136 1.90 -5.79 -8.63
N THR A 137 2.22 -4.72 -7.92
CA THR A 137 2.47 -4.74 -6.47
C THR A 137 2.05 -3.42 -5.82
N GLY A 138 2.04 -3.40 -4.50
CA GLY A 138 1.60 -2.28 -3.67
C GLY A 138 0.84 -2.77 -2.44
N ASP A 139 0.03 -1.90 -1.86
CA ASP A 139 -0.84 -2.27 -0.75
C ASP A 139 -2.20 -2.83 -1.25
N SER A 140 -3.24 -2.75 -0.42
CA SER A 140 -4.58 -3.20 -0.80
C SER A 140 -5.18 -2.46 -2.00
N LEU A 141 -4.69 -1.27 -2.35
CA LEU A 141 -5.13 -0.55 -3.56
C LEU A 141 -4.80 -1.32 -4.84
N ALA A 142 -3.72 -2.11 -4.83
CA ALA A 142 -3.28 -2.86 -6.00
C ALA A 142 -4.11 -4.12 -6.28
N MET A 143 -4.85 -4.65 -5.28
CA MET A 143 -5.46 -5.99 -5.39
C MET A 143 -6.47 -6.16 -6.53
N PRO A 144 -7.52 -5.33 -6.69
CA PRO A 144 -8.43 -5.54 -7.82
C PRO A 144 -7.77 -5.21 -9.16
N LEU A 145 -6.84 -4.24 -9.17
CA LEU A 145 -6.10 -3.83 -10.36
C LEU A 145 -5.18 -4.94 -10.88
N ASP A 146 -4.53 -5.69 -9.98
CA ASP A 146 -3.62 -6.79 -10.32
C ASP A 146 -4.34 -7.91 -11.07
N ALA A 147 -5.54 -8.28 -10.60
CA ALA A 147 -6.38 -9.29 -11.23
C ALA A 147 -6.86 -8.83 -12.62
N GLU A 148 -7.26 -7.56 -12.73
CA GLU A 148 -7.75 -7.00 -13.98
C GLU A 148 -6.64 -6.91 -15.04
N LEU A 149 -5.44 -6.48 -14.67
CA LEU A 149 -4.30 -6.44 -15.57
C LEU A 149 -3.88 -7.85 -16.01
N ALA A 150 -3.88 -8.82 -15.10
CA ALA A 150 -3.59 -10.21 -15.43
C ALA A 150 -4.60 -10.76 -16.46
N ARG A 151 -5.89 -10.47 -16.27
CA ARG A 151 -6.94 -10.87 -17.20
C ARG A 151 -6.77 -10.25 -18.59
N ARG A 152 -6.45 -8.94 -18.67
CA ARG A 152 -6.29 -8.23 -19.95
C ARG A 152 -5.04 -8.62 -20.73
N LEU A 153 -4.00 -9.02 -20.04
CA LEU A 153 -2.70 -9.38 -20.64
C LEU A 153 -2.56 -10.88 -20.91
N ALA A 154 -3.49 -11.71 -20.47
CA ALA A 154 -3.45 -13.16 -20.63
C ALA A 154 -3.26 -13.58 -22.11
N ASP A 155 -4.04 -12.98 -23.03
CA ASP A 155 -3.99 -13.32 -24.46
C ASP A 155 -2.81 -12.66 -25.20
N ARG A 156 -2.06 -11.78 -24.52
CA ARG A 156 -0.88 -11.10 -25.09
C ARG A 156 0.43 -11.84 -24.78
N GLY A 157 0.37 -12.95 -24.05
CA GLY A 157 1.55 -13.75 -23.68
C GLY A 157 2.45 -13.08 -22.66
N VAL A 158 1.92 -12.14 -21.87
CA VAL A 158 2.63 -11.45 -20.79
C VAL A 158 2.45 -12.23 -19.49
N ASP A 159 3.56 -12.58 -18.86
CA ASP A 159 3.57 -13.14 -17.50
C ASP A 159 3.30 -12.03 -16.48
N VAL A 160 2.17 -12.10 -15.77
CA VAL A 160 1.78 -11.10 -14.77
C VAL A 160 1.98 -11.65 -13.37
N VAL A 161 3.07 -11.21 -12.73
CA VAL A 161 3.34 -11.49 -11.33
C VAL A 161 2.51 -10.54 -10.46
N ARG A 162 1.72 -11.10 -9.56
CA ARG A 162 0.80 -10.39 -8.69
C ARG A 162 1.29 -10.54 -7.25
N ASP A 163 1.77 -9.46 -6.65
CA ASP A 163 2.32 -9.48 -5.28
C ASP A 163 1.93 -8.24 -4.46
N PRO A 164 0.62 -8.02 -4.21
CA PRO A 164 0.16 -6.97 -3.30
C PRO A 164 0.30 -7.39 -1.83
N HIS A 165 0.67 -6.44 -0.97
CA HIS A 165 0.85 -6.63 0.47
C HIS A 165 -0.14 -5.77 1.26
N ILE A 166 -1.27 -6.35 1.64
CA ILE A 166 -2.39 -5.66 2.30
C ILE A 166 -1.94 -5.05 3.63
N GLY A 167 -2.39 -3.81 3.89
CA GLY A 167 -2.17 -3.15 5.18
C GLY A 167 -0.77 -2.55 5.35
N THR A 168 0.12 -2.72 4.37
CA THR A 168 1.47 -2.15 4.37
C THR A 168 1.48 -0.72 3.83
N GLY A 169 2.57 0.00 4.06
CA GLY A 169 2.80 1.36 3.57
C GLY A 169 4.30 1.68 3.57
N VAL A 170 4.70 2.66 2.79
CA VAL A 170 6.09 3.12 2.71
C VAL A 170 6.53 3.78 4.02
N SER A 171 5.62 4.48 4.72
CA SER A 171 5.84 5.01 6.05
C SER A 171 5.61 3.99 7.17
N LYS A 172 4.97 2.86 6.87
CA LYS A 172 4.62 1.79 7.81
C LYS A 172 5.60 0.61 7.67
N ASP A 173 6.88 0.86 7.84
CA ASP A 173 7.96 -0.12 7.65
C ASP A 173 8.04 -1.22 8.71
N ILE A 174 7.30 -1.08 9.82
CA ILE A 174 7.15 -2.12 10.84
C ILE A 174 6.54 -3.43 10.32
N LEU A 175 5.71 -3.34 9.27
CA LEU A 175 5.07 -4.52 8.64
C LEU A 175 5.90 -5.10 7.50
N LEU A 176 6.46 -4.20 6.69
CA LEU A 176 7.22 -4.56 5.50
C LEU A 176 8.14 -3.39 5.13
N ASP A 177 9.44 -3.62 5.07
CA ASP A 177 10.38 -2.68 4.47
C ASP A 177 10.29 -2.78 2.94
N TRP A 178 9.61 -1.80 2.34
CA TRP A 178 9.38 -1.76 0.89
C TRP A 178 10.66 -1.59 0.07
N ALA A 179 11.77 -1.08 0.65
CA ALA A 179 13.05 -1.05 -0.07
C ALA A 179 13.66 -2.45 -0.19
N LYS A 180 13.56 -3.27 0.86
CA LYS A 180 13.95 -4.69 0.80
C LYS A 180 13.07 -5.46 -0.18
N GLN A 181 11.76 -5.26 -0.13
CA GLN A 181 10.82 -5.91 -1.06
C GLN A 181 11.10 -5.51 -2.51
N ALA A 182 11.37 -4.23 -2.77
CA ALA A 182 11.75 -3.76 -4.11
C ALA A 182 13.04 -4.44 -4.60
N THR A 183 14.03 -4.60 -3.73
CA THR A 183 15.27 -5.33 -4.07
C THR A 183 14.99 -6.79 -4.41
N LYS A 184 14.22 -7.48 -3.57
CA LYS A 184 13.80 -8.86 -3.82
C LYS A 184 13.09 -8.99 -5.17
N HIS A 185 12.12 -8.12 -5.46
CA HIS A 185 11.41 -8.12 -6.75
C HIS A 185 12.36 -7.89 -7.94
N ALA A 186 13.23 -6.89 -7.83
CA ALA A 186 14.17 -6.57 -8.90
C ALA A 186 15.14 -7.72 -9.21
N GLU A 187 15.55 -8.47 -8.20
CA GLU A 187 16.48 -9.60 -8.32
C GLU A 187 15.78 -10.89 -8.76
N SER A 188 14.65 -11.26 -8.11
CA SER A 188 13.98 -12.54 -8.35
C SER A 188 13.10 -12.51 -9.59
N GLU A 189 12.32 -11.44 -9.79
CA GLU A 189 11.35 -11.36 -10.88
C GLU A 189 11.94 -10.78 -12.16
N GLN A 190 12.84 -9.83 -12.04
CA GLN A 190 13.45 -9.12 -13.17
C GLN A 190 12.42 -8.63 -14.20
N PRO A 191 11.36 -7.90 -13.78
CA PRO A 191 10.25 -7.55 -14.65
C PRO A 191 10.65 -6.55 -15.73
N ASP A 192 9.97 -6.58 -16.88
CA ASP A 192 10.10 -5.56 -17.93
C ASP A 192 9.33 -4.29 -17.54
N ALA A 193 8.26 -4.47 -16.78
CA ALA A 193 7.48 -3.37 -16.21
C ALA A 193 7.02 -3.67 -14.78
N VAL A 194 6.89 -2.61 -13.99
CA VAL A 194 6.32 -2.64 -12.64
C VAL A 194 5.15 -1.67 -12.59
N VAL A 195 4.02 -2.11 -12.09
CA VAL A 195 2.87 -1.29 -11.70
C VAL A 195 2.82 -1.26 -10.18
N MET A 196 2.99 -0.07 -9.60
CA MET A 196 2.95 0.16 -8.17
C MET A 196 1.72 0.98 -7.79
N PHE A 197 0.90 0.45 -6.89
CA PHE A 197 -0.24 1.18 -6.34
C PHE A 197 -0.26 1.02 -4.82
N ILE A 198 0.28 2.01 -4.12
CA ILE A 198 0.48 2.01 -2.66
C ILE A 198 0.21 3.39 -2.10
N GLY A 199 -0.34 3.47 -0.90
CA GLY A 199 -0.55 4.72 -0.20
C GLY A 199 -1.80 4.79 0.67
N ALA A 200 -2.60 3.72 0.76
CA ALA A 200 -3.80 3.71 1.61
C ALA A 200 -3.47 3.69 3.11
N ASN A 201 -2.29 3.22 3.49
CA ASN A 201 -1.90 3.00 4.89
C ASN A 201 -0.74 3.89 5.33
N GLU A 202 -0.61 5.07 4.75
CA GLU A 202 0.43 6.04 5.07
C GLU A 202 0.03 6.95 6.25
N GLY A 203 0.96 7.82 6.66
CA GLY A 203 0.73 8.78 7.74
C GLY A 203 1.49 8.44 9.02
N PHE A 204 2.31 7.38 9.01
CA PHE A 204 3.16 7.02 10.15
C PHE A 204 4.37 7.96 10.23
N PRO A 205 4.88 8.22 11.46
CA PRO A 205 6.08 9.02 11.64
C PRO A 205 7.28 8.45 10.89
N LEU A 206 8.09 9.33 10.35
CA LEU A 206 9.34 8.97 9.67
C LEU A 206 10.53 9.51 10.44
N LYS A 207 11.64 8.76 10.49
CA LYS A 207 12.87 9.22 11.15
C LYS A 207 13.57 10.27 10.28
N GLY A 208 13.75 11.45 10.85
CA GLY A 208 14.54 12.53 10.28
C GLY A 208 16.05 12.30 10.37
N ALA A 209 16.81 13.24 9.83
CA ALA A 209 18.28 13.21 9.81
C ALA A 209 18.90 13.15 11.21
N ASP A 210 18.27 13.79 12.18
CA ASP A 210 18.74 13.82 13.58
C ASP A 210 18.28 12.58 14.37
N GLY A 211 17.64 11.60 13.70
CA GLY A 211 17.10 10.40 14.30
C GLY A 211 15.79 10.58 15.05
N LYS A 212 15.21 11.79 15.06
CA LYS A 212 13.90 12.04 15.66
C LYS A 212 12.79 11.69 14.69
N GLU A 213 11.64 11.38 15.25
CA GLU A 213 10.42 11.16 14.49
C GLU A 213 9.86 12.49 13.96
N VAL A 214 9.48 12.46 12.70
CA VAL A 214 8.82 13.55 11.99
C VAL A 214 7.40 13.10 11.70
N GLU A 215 6.46 13.76 12.35
CA GLU A 215 5.03 13.48 12.19
C GLU A 215 4.52 13.86 10.80
N CYS A 216 3.53 13.10 10.32
CA CYS A 216 2.82 13.43 9.08
C CYS A 216 1.99 14.73 9.25
N CYS A 217 1.75 15.56 8.24
CA CYS A 217 2.15 15.44 6.85
C CYS A 217 2.76 16.77 6.40
N GLY A 218 3.66 17.31 7.21
CA GLY A 218 4.38 18.55 6.89
C GLY A 218 5.41 18.36 5.75
N PRO A 219 6.04 19.47 5.31
CA PRO A 219 7.01 19.44 4.23
C PRO A 219 8.21 18.52 4.50
N GLU A 220 8.66 18.42 5.74
CA GLU A 220 9.77 17.54 6.13
C GLU A 220 9.40 16.07 5.98
N TRP A 221 8.22 15.70 6.48
CA TRP A 221 7.71 14.33 6.30
C TRP A 221 7.56 13.99 4.81
N ALA A 222 6.97 14.88 4.02
CA ALA A 222 6.80 14.68 2.58
C ALA A 222 8.15 14.50 1.86
N ALA A 223 9.19 15.19 2.29
CA ALA A 223 10.53 15.05 1.76
C ALA A 223 11.17 13.70 2.12
N LEU A 224 11.00 13.24 3.36
CA LEU A 224 11.45 11.92 3.81
C LEU A 224 10.71 10.80 3.06
N TYR A 225 9.39 10.94 2.93
CA TYR A 225 8.56 10.02 2.15
C TYR A 225 9.01 9.95 0.70
N ALA A 226 9.22 11.10 0.05
CA ALA A 226 9.74 11.17 -1.32
C ALA A 226 11.10 10.47 -1.47
N THR A 227 11.96 10.52 -0.45
CA THR A 227 13.25 9.81 -0.48
C THR A 227 13.06 8.30 -0.48
N ARG A 228 12.19 7.77 0.37
CA ARG A 228 11.86 6.34 0.41
C ARG A 228 11.27 5.87 -0.93
N VAL A 229 10.29 6.58 -1.46
CA VAL A 229 9.69 6.30 -2.76
C VAL A 229 10.72 6.37 -3.88
N ARG A 230 11.62 7.36 -3.86
CA ARG A 230 12.72 7.48 -4.84
C ARG A 230 13.67 6.29 -4.79
N THR A 231 14.02 5.81 -3.61
CA THR A 231 14.83 4.60 -3.44
C THR A 231 14.16 3.40 -4.10
N MET A 232 12.88 3.17 -3.86
CA MET A 232 12.13 2.09 -4.50
C MET A 232 12.08 2.25 -6.03
N MET A 233 11.78 3.46 -6.53
CA MET A 233 11.75 3.75 -7.97
C MET A 233 13.12 3.48 -8.61
N ASN A 234 14.22 3.86 -7.96
CA ASN A 234 15.56 3.59 -8.44
C ASN A 234 15.86 2.09 -8.52
N THR A 235 15.46 1.34 -7.50
CA THR A 235 15.61 -0.12 -7.48
C THR A 235 14.78 -0.77 -8.60
N TYR A 236 13.50 -0.44 -8.70
CA TYR A 236 12.61 -1.04 -9.71
C TYR A 236 12.99 -0.72 -11.14
N ARG A 237 13.50 0.48 -11.44
CA ARG A 237 13.91 0.82 -12.82
C ARG A 237 15.10 0.01 -13.34
N ARG A 238 15.87 -0.67 -12.46
CA ARG A 238 16.97 -1.57 -12.81
C ARG A 238 17.91 -0.96 -13.88
N ASP A 239 18.43 0.24 -13.61
CA ASP A 239 19.27 0.99 -14.54
C ASP A 239 18.65 1.20 -15.94
N GLY A 240 17.33 1.37 -15.97
CA GLY A 240 16.59 1.62 -17.20
C GLY A 240 16.12 0.38 -17.96
N GLN A 241 16.37 -0.81 -17.41
CA GLN A 241 15.89 -2.07 -18.03
C GLN A 241 14.39 -2.30 -17.79
N THR A 242 13.82 -1.66 -16.76
CA THR A 242 12.42 -1.80 -16.35
C THR A 242 11.69 -0.47 -16.46
N ARG A 243 10.46 -0.47 -16.95
CA ARG A 243 9.55 0.67 -16.86
C ARG A 243 8.75 0.59 -15.56
N VAL A 244 8.63 1.70 -14.87
CA VAL A 244 7.87 1.79 -13.60
C VAL A 244 6.67 2.69 -13.80
N TYR A 245 5.49 2.19 -13.49
CA TYR A 245 4.22 2.92 -13.50
C TYR A 245 3.74 3.03 -12.06
N TRP A 246 3.79 4.24 -11.53
CA TRP A 246 3.40 4.49 -10.15
C TRP A 246 2.08 5.26 -10.13
N LEU A 247 1.05 4.68 -9.52
CA LEU A 247 -0.26 5.30 -9.44
C LEU A 247 -0.33 6.22 -8.21
N THR A 248 -0.92 7.41 -8.37
CA THR A 248 -1.24 8.29 -7.25
C THR A 248 -2.45 7.79 -6.49
N VAL A 249 -2.61 8.24 -5.24
CA VAL A 249 -3.72 7.88 -4.37
C VAL A 249 -4.91 8.80 -4.66
N MET A 250 -6.05 8.23 -4.96
CA MET A 250 -7.28 9.00 -5.09
C MET A 250 -7.69 9.57 -3.73
N THR A 251 -8.21 10.78 -3.70
CA THR A 251 -8.67 11.42 -2.44
C THR A 251 -9.67 10.52 -1.72
N PRO A 252 -9.39 10.08 -0.48
CA PRO A 252 -10.32 9.30 0.33
C PRO A 252 -11.51 10.15 0.80
N ARG A 253 -12.56 9.50 1.34
CA ARG A 253 -13.73 10.19 1.89
C ARG A 253 -13.40 10.95 3.16
N ASP A 254 -12.58 10.35 4.01
CA ASP A 254 -12.13 10.92 5.27
C ASP A 254 -11.18 12.11 5.04
N GLY A 255 -11.36 13.19 5.81
CA GLY A 255 -10.61 14.45 5.64
C GLY A 255 -9.14 14.35 6.01
N ASP A 256 -8.83 13.65 7.10
CA ASP A 256 -7.45 13.50 7.59
C ASP A 256 -6.66 12.58 6.65
N ARG A 257 -7.29 11.49 6.20
CA ARG A 257 -6.72 10.64 5.16
C ARG A 257 -6.55 11.36 3.82
N ALA A 258 -7.42 12.30 3.49
CA ALA A 258 -7.27 13.14 2.28
C ALA A 258 -6.06 14.08 2.35
N GLU A 259 -5.69 14.55 3.54
CA GLU A 259 -4.47 15.32 3.75
C GLU A 259 -3.22 14.44 3.58
N ILE A 260 -3.24 13.24 4.19
CA ILE A 260 -2.18 12.24 4.02
C ILE A 260 -2.00 11.90 2.54
N ALA A 261 -3.08 11.56 1.82
CA ALA A 261 -3.04 11.23 0.40
C ALA A 261 -2.41 12.33 -0.45
N ARG A 262 -2.70 13.61 -0.15
CA ARG A 262 -2.06 14.74 -0.85
C ARG A 262 -0.57 14.83 -0.60
N ALA A 263 -0.11 14.61 0.64
CA ALA A 263 1.31 14.59 0.97
C ALA A 263 2.03 13.41 0.29
N VAL A 264 1.40 12.25 0.26
CA VAL A 264 1.86 11.04 -0.45
C VAL A 264 2.04 11.32 -1.93
N ASP A 265 1.03 11.86 -2.60
CA ASP A 265 1.08 12.15 -4.04
C ASP A 265 2.17 13.18 -4.37
N GLN A 266 2.31 14.24 -3.56
CA GLN A 266 3.41 15.19 -3.71
C GLN A 266 4.77 14.49 -3.60
N GLY A 267 4.93 13.58 -2.64
CA GLY A 267 6.13 12.76 -2.48
C GLY A 267 6.40 11.86 -3.70
N ILE A 268 5.36 11.23 -4.25
CA ILE A 268 5.46 10.38 -5.45
C ILE A 268 5.95 11.20 -6.65
N PHE A 269 5.35 12.37 -6.93
CA PHE A 269 5.77 13.23 -8.04
C PHE A 269 7.20 13.73 -7.87
N ALA A 270 7.58 14.15 -6.65
CA ALA A 270 8.94 14.61 -6.35
C ALA A 270 9.96 13.48 -6.49
N ALA A 271 9.60 12.26 -6.08
CA ALA A 271 10.45 11.09 -6.21
C ALA A 271 10.71 10.68 -7.66
N ALA A 272 9.68 10.76 -8.50
CA ALA A 272 9.73 10.35 -9.91
C ALA A 272 10.49 11.34 -10.80
N ALA A 273 10.59 12.61 -10.40
CA ALA A 273 11.13 13.68 -11.23
C ALA A 273 12.51 13.38 -11.85
N PRO A 274 13.50 12.80 -11.13
CA PRO A 274 14.79 12.43 -11.70
C PRO A 274 14.72 11.28 -12.71
N TYR A 275 13.70 10.44 -12.64
CA TYR A 275 13.60 9.18 -13.39
C TYR A 275 12.53 9.19 -14.49
N ARG A 276 12.07 10.37 -14.91
CA ARG A 276 10.96 10.53 -15.88
C ARG A 276 11.14 9.79 -17.21
N ALA A 277 12.36 9.39 -17.55
CA ALA A 277 12.63 8.55 -18.73
C ALA A 277 12.17 7.09 -18.52
N HIS A 278 12.13 6.62 -17.26
CA HIS A 278 11.85 5.23 -16.91
C HIS A 278 10.69 5.06 -15.95
N VAL A 279 10.31 6.12 -15.22
CA VAL A 279 9.23 6.14 -14.24
C VAL A 279 8.12 7.07 -14.74
N ARG A 280 6.92 6.55 -14.82
CA ARG A 280 5.71 7.31 -15.15
C ARG A 280 4.80 7.34 -13.93
N VAL A 281 4.47 8.52 -13.46
CA VAL A 281 3.40 8.68 -12.49
C VAL A 281 2.08 8.72 -13.25
N LEU A 282 1.18 7.79 -12.93
CA LEU A 282 -0.17 7.75 -13.44
C LEU A 282 -1.08 8.43 -12.43
N ASP A 283 -1.48 9.66 -12.72
CA ASP A 283 -2.29 10.45 -11.81
C ASP A 283 -3.75 9.99 -11.85
N MET A 284 -4.19 9.36 -10.75
CA MET A 284 -5.55 8.87 -10.58
C MET A 284 -6.52 9.94 -10.08
N VAL A 285 -6.00 11.06 -9.53
CA VAL A 285 -6.83 12.14 -9.00
C VAL A 285 -7.75 12.76 -10.07
N PRO A 286 -7.28 13.13 -11.27
CA PRO A 286 -8.17 13.67 -12.31
C PRO A 286 -9.26 12.69 -12.76
N ILE A 287 -8.99 11.39 -12.67
CA ILE A 287 -9.93 10.35 -13.09
C ILE A 287 -11.02 10.16 -12.03
N PHE A 288 -10.62 9.94 -10.78
CA PHE A 288 -11.55 9.51 -9.73
C PHE A 288 -12.01 10.62 -8.79
N THR A 289 -11.16 11.61 -8.52
CA THR A 289 -11.42 12.67 -7.52
C THR A 289 -11.00 14.04 -8.03
N PRO A 290 -11.53 14.50 -9.18
CA PRO A 290 -11.14 15.76 -9.79
C PRO A 290 -11.32 16.93 -8.82
N GLY A 291 -10.28 17.78 -8.75
CA GLY A 291 -10.22 18.87 -7.80
C GLY A 291 -10.04 18.44 -6.35
N PHE A 292 -9.51 17.22 -6.13
CA PHE A 292 -9.29 16.62 -4.81
C PHE A 292 -10.58 16.48 -3.99
N ARG A 293 -11.69 16.20 -4.67
CA ARG A 293 -12.98 15.96 -4.03
C ARG A 293 -13.35 14.51 -4.14
N TYR A 294 -13.57 13.86 -2.98
CA TYR A 294 -14.10 12.52 -2.96
C TYR A 294 -15.42 12.42 -3.72
N ARG A 295 -15.57 11.33 -4.45
CA ARG A 295 -16.86 10.89 -5.01
C ARG A 295 -16.91 9.36 -5.02
N ALA A 296 -18.07 8.82 -4.69
CA ALA A 296 -18.29 7.38 -4.72
C ALA A 296 -18.60 6.87 -6.13
N SER A 297 -19.21 7.73 -6.97
CA SER A 297 -19.64 7.42 -8.33
C SER A 297 -19.13 8.44 -9.33
N MET A 298 -19.19 8.07 -10.60
CA MET A 298 -18.86 8.94 -11.73
C MET A 298 -19.66 8.54 -12.97
N PRO A 299 -19.88 9.47 -13.91
CA PRO A 299 -20.58 9.13 -15.16
C PRO A 299 -19.67 8.25 -16.03
N ILE A 300 -20.19 7.08 -16.41
CA ILE A 300 -19.58 6.13 -17.35
C ILE A 300 -20.65 5.80 -18.37
N ASP A 301 -20.38 6.02 -19.65
CA ASP A 301 -21.32 5.80 -20.78
C ASP A 301 -22.69 6.49 -20.57
N GLY A 302 -22.70 7.60 -19.83
CA GLY A 302 -23.90 8.40 -19.56
C GLY A 302 -24.68 7.96 -18.31
N GLU A 303 -24.25 6.92 -17.60
CA GLU A 303 -24.84 6.45 -16.35
C GLU A 303 -23.94 6.77 -15.16
N ASP A 304 -24.55 7.18 -14.03
CA ASP A 304 -23.82 7.39 -12.79
C ASP A 304 -23.46 6.05 -12.16
N THR A 305 -22.20 5.69 -12.19
CA THR A 305 -21.68 4.36 -11.82
C THR A 305 -20.83 4.44 -10.58
N ILE A 306 -21.09 3.61 -9.58
CA ILE A 306 -20.27 3.48 -8.38
C ILE A 306 -18.92 2.88 -8.76
N VAL A 307 -17.84 3.55 -8.36
CA VAL A 307 -16.44 3.16 -8.66
C VAL A 307 -15.58 2.99 -7.40
N ARG A 308 -16.14 3.27 -6.21
CA ARG A 308 -15.46 3.15 -4.92
C ARG A 308 -16.16 2.15 -4.03
N GLU A 309 -15.40 1.46 -3.21
CA GLU A 309 -15.92 0.65 -2.12
C GLU A 309 -16.58 1.54 -1.05
N SER A 310 -17.41 0.91 -0.19
CA SER A 310 -18.15 1.59 0.87
C SER A 310 -17.26 2.20 1.95
N ASP A 311 -16.00 1.75 2.06
CA ASP A 311 -15.01 2.31 2.98
C ASP A 311 -14.51 3.71 2.58
N GLY A 312 -14.79 4.14 1.34
CA GLY A 312 -14.38 5.44 0.83
C GLY A 312 -12.89 5.55 0.48
N ILE A 313 -12.15 4.43 0.46
CA ILE A 313 -10.71 4.36 0.16
C ILE A 313 -10.47 3.58 -1.13
N HIS A 314 -10.97 2.34 -1.21
CA HIS A 314 -10.66 1.42 -2.29
C HIS A 314 -11.51 1.66 -3.56
N LEU A 315 -10.97 1.27 -4.69
CA LEU A 315 -11.75 1.09 -5.91
C LEU A 315 -12.50 -0.23 -5.83
N ASN A 316 -13.75 -0.25 -6.31
CA ASN A 316 -14.43 -1.51 -6.60
C ASN A 316 -13.98 -2.07 -7.96
N ASP A 317 -14.54 -3.20 -8.39
CA ASP A 317 -14.17 -3.83 -9.67
C ASP A 317 -14.28 -2.84 -10.84
N ARG A 318 -15.36 -2.05 -10.91
CA ARG A 318 -15.54 -1.08 -12.00
C ARG A 318 -14.54 0.06 -11.95
N GLY A 319 -14.21 0.54 -10.77
CA GLY A 319 -13.13 1.53 -10.60
C GLY A 319 -11.76 0.96 -11.00
N SER A 320 -11.51 -0.29 -10.67
CA SER A 320 -10.26 -0.98 -11.02
C SER A 320 -10.12 -1.22 -12.52
N GLU A 321 -11.22 -1.48 -13.25
CA GLU A 321 -11.23 -1.52 -14.71
C GLU A 321 -10.78 -0.19 -15.33
N LEU A 322 -11.25 0.95 -14.80
CA LEU A 322 -10.84 2.28 -15.25
C LEU A 322 -9.37 2.60 -14.92
N ALA A 323 -8.89 2.20 -13.75
CA ALA A 323 -7.48 2.32 -13.41
C ALA A 323 -6.62 1.46 -14.35
N ALA A 324 -7.08 0.25 -14.67
CA ALA A 324 -6.43 -0.63 -15.63
C ALA A 324 -6.39 -0.02 -17.05
N ASP A 325 -7.43 0.70 -17.48
CA ASP A 325 -7.43 1.42 -18.76
C ASP A 325 -6.26 2.42 -18.82
N ALA A 326 -6.04 3.18 -17.75
CA ALA A 326 -4.93 4.13 -17.69
C ALA A 326 -3.55 3.44 -17.72
N VAL A 327 -3.41 2.31 -17.02
CA VAL A 327 -2.19 1.50 -17.03
C VAL A 327 -1.96 0.90 -18.42
N MET A 328 -2.97 0.29 -19.02
CA MET A 328 -2.88 -0.32 -20.36
C MET A 328 -2.49 0.71 -21.43
N ALA A 329 -3.09 1.91 -21.38
CA ALA A 329 -2.73 2.99 -22.29
C ALA A 329 -1.26 3.44 -22.13
N ALA A 330 -0.73 3.40 -20.90
CA ALA A 330 0.67 3.71 -20.65
C ALA A 330 1.61 2.58 -21.13
N LEU A 331 1.24 1.32 -20.87
CA LEU A 331 1.97 0.15 -21.39
C LEU A 331 2.02 0.13 -22.92
N GLU A 332 0.90 0.36 -23.58
CA GLU A 332 0.82 0.41 -25.04
C GLU A 332 1.69 1.52 -25.66
N ARG A 333 1.80 2.65 -24.98
CA ARG A 333 2.67 3.75 -25.41
C ARG A 333 4.14 3.38 -25.35
N ASP A 334 4.56 2.65 -24.32
CA ASP A 334 5.97 2.36 -24.08
C ASP A 334 6.45 1.06 -24.74
N PHE A 335 5.57 0.07 -24.91
CA PHE A 335 5.90 -1.27 -25.44
C PHE A 335 5.27 -1.57 -26.80
N GLY A 336 4.38 -0.72 -27.27
CA GLY A 336 3.60 -0.98 -28.48
C GLY A 336 2.40 -1.90 -28.22
N LYS A 337 1.60 -2.12 -29.25
CA LYS A 337 0.41 -2.99 -29.19
C LYS A 337 0.79 -4.46 -29.30
#